data_9e666f690044d0b8a5d79af59cff55ef
#
_entry.id   9e666f690044d0b8a5d79af59cff55ef
#
_cell.length_a   1.000
_cell.length_b   1.000
_cell.length_c   1.000
_cell.angle_alpha   90.00
_cell.angle_beta   90.00
_cell.angle_gamma   90.00
#
_symmetry.space_group_name_H-M   'P 1'
#
loop_
_entity.id
_entity.type
_entity.pdbx_description
1 polymer ?
#
loop_
_entity_poly.entity_id
_entity_poly.type
_entity_poly.pdbx_seq_one_letter_code
_entity_poly.pdbx_strand_id
1 'polypeptide(L)'
;MEQLRQRVRDAILERLVFGQDGSGNDIADPTRTRTAGVVAALVTGDQRAIDRADWDVFRATGVAHLMSISGLHITLFAWLAALVVRALWRRSPRLSLAVPAQSASLVSGVLLATAYALFSGWGVPAQRTVTMLAIVGLLQLSGRRWPWPQVWLLACGSVVLLDPWALAQAGFWLSFVAVGVLFATNPIAAEAIGTSAIGRFYALVREQWVVTLALTPLGLLLFGQVSLVGFVANLVAIPWVTLVVTPLALGGVLWAPLWSAAALSLQPFTALLQWLAQWPWAAVFLPAAPLWAGVAAVAGGALLAMRLPWRLRLLALPLLLPVLWWQPARPAAGQLELLAADIGQGNAVLVRTATHTLLYDAGPRFSRESDAGHRVLVPLLRALGEQVDVLMLSHRDADHTGGAAAVLAQQPGAELTGSIEAEHALQRLRPSRPCLAGQRWEWDGVAFEVLHPLPGDDAPVAAKAPRPNALSCVLRITAAGPEGGTALLVGDIEAPQEQALLARSAPLRADLLLVPHHGSKTSSSAAFLEAVQPRTALVQAGYRNRFGHPAPDALQRYRARQIAVVESSRCGAARWSSSQPGRVACERDTGEHYWQHRMVPRDD
;
A
#
# COMPACT_ATOMS: atom_id res chain seq x y z
N MET A 1 -14.29 -13.04 23.00
CA MET A 1 -14.58 -12.69 21.57
C MET A 1 -13.45 -13.14 20.66
N GLU A 2 -12.19 -12.77 20.92
CA GLU A 2 -11.04 -13.13 20.06
C GLU A 2 -10.89 -14.65 19.87
N GLN A 3 -10.95 -15.44 20.94
CA GLN A 3 -10.90 -16.90 20.87
C GLN A 3 -12.04 -17.51 20.05
N LEU A 4 -13.25 -16.95 20.16
CA LEU A 4 -14.40 -17.42 19.36
C LEU A 4 -14.19 -17.09 17.89
N ARG A 5 -13.73 -15.88 17.59
CA ARG A 5 -13.39 -15.45 16.23
C ARG A 5 -12.33 -16.36 15.60
N GLN A 6 -11.29 -16.70 16.37
CA GLN A 6 -10.23 -17.60 15.93
C GLN A 6 -10.77 -19.02 15.66
N ARG A 7 -11.59 -19.56 16.56
CA ARG A 7 -12.22 -20.90 16.36
C ARG A 7 -13.08 -20.94 15.08
N VAL A 8 -13.88 -19.91 14.84
CA VAL A 8 -14.71 -19.84 13.64
C VAL A 8 -13.84 -19.75 12.38
N ARG A 9 -12.79 -18.92 12.40
CA ARG A 9 -11.83 -18.83 11.31
C ARG A 9 -11.18 -20.19 11.02
N ASP A 10 -10.66 -20.83 12.05
CA ASP A 10 -9.95 -22.10 11.91
C ASP A 10 -10.88 -23.19 11.39
N ALA A 11 -12.14 -23.24 11.84
CA ALA A 11 -13.17 -24.15 11.31
C ALA A 11 -13.49 -23.89 9.83
N ILE A 12 -13.52 -22.63 9.38
CA ILE A 12 -13.72 -22.29 7.97
C ILE A 12 -12.52 -22.79 7.15
N LEU A 13 -11.30 -22.51 7.58
CA LEU A 13 -10.08 -22.88 6.87
C LEU A 13 -9.93 -24.41 6.84
N GLU A 14 -10.13 -25.09 7.96
CA GLU A 14 -10.08 -26.54 8.07
C GLU A 14 -11.05 -27.22 7.11
N ARG A 15 -12.29 -26.75 7.07
CA ARG A 15 -13.31 -27.30 6.18
C ARG A 15 -13.05 -27.06 4.69
N LEU A 16 -12.62 -25.84 4.33
CA LEU A 16 -12.53 -25.43 2.93
C LEU A 16 -11.18 -25.77 2.29
N VAL A 17 -10.09 -25.77 3.07
CA VAL A 17 -8.75 -26.04 2.58
C VAL A 17 -8.41 -27.54 2.68
N PHE A 18 -8.67 -28.15 3.85
CA PHE A 18 -8.27 -29.53 4.12
C PHE A 18 -9.33 -30.59 3.79
N GLY A 19 -10.51 -30.22 3.33
CA GLY A 19 -11.66 -31.00 2.86
C GLY A 19 -11.70 -32.48 3.28
N GLN A 20 -12.85 -33.00 3.72
CA GLN A 20 -13.07 -34.40 4.14
C GLN A 20 -12.96 -35.44 2.98
N ASP A 21 -12.07 -35.26 2.04
CA ASP A 21 -11.78 -36.30 1.06
C ASP A 21 -10.61 -37.12 1.60
N GLY A 22 -10.94 -38.28 2.21
CA GLY A 22 -10.01 -39.20 2.84
C GLY A 22 -8.90 -39.79 1.94
N SER A 23 -8.46 -39.08 0.92
CA SER A 23 -7.28 -39.36 0.12
C SER A 23 -6.13 -38.50 0.66
N GLY A 24 -5.22 -39.11 1.40
CA GLY A 24 -4.07 -38.50 2.09
C GLY A 24 -3.03 -37.83 1.20
N ASN A 25 -3.44 -37.06 0.19
CA ASN A 25 -2.60 -36.17 -0.60
C ASN A 25 -2.90 -34.72 -0.20
N ASP A 26 -2.20 -34.23 0.80
CA ASP A 26 -2.24 -32.88 1.39
C ASP A 26 -1.65 -31.78 0.48
N ILE A 27 -1.95 -31.77 -0.81
CA ILE A 27 -1.64 -30.61 -1.65
C ILE A 27 -2.87 -29.71 -1.60
N ALA A 28 -2.85 -28.69 -0.75
CA ALA A 28 -3.89 -27.68 -0.67
C ALA A 28 -4.10 -27.05 -2.06
N ASP A 29 -5.29 -27.24 -2.64
CA ASP A 29 -5.66 -26.61 -3.90
C ASP A 29 -5.58 -25.08 -3.73
N PRO A 30 -4.74 -24.36 -4.51
CA PRO A 30 -4.60 -22.92 -4.40
C PRO A 30 -5.94 -22.17 -4.54
N THR A 31 -6.87 -22.71 -5.34
CA THR A 31 -8.19 -22.10 -5.56
C THR A 31 -9.06 -22.23 -4.31
N ARG A 32 -8.98 -23.34 -3.62
CA ARG A 32 -9.70 -23.57 -2.35
C ARG A 32 -9.15 -22.67 -1.24
N THR A 33 -7.84 -22.55 -1.14
CA THR A 33 -7.18 -21.67 -0.16
C THR A 33 -7.59 -20.21 -0.34
N ARG A 34 -7.62 -19.71 -1.58
CA ARG A 34 -8.07 -18.34 -1.92
C ARG A 34 -9.51 -18.07 -1.49
N THR A 35 -10.45 -18.94 -1.89
CA THR A 35 -11.86 -18.76 -1.56
C THR A 35 -12.09 -18.89 -0.06
N ALA A 36 -11.39 -19.78 0.64
CA ALA A 36 -11.44 -19.93 2.10
C ALA A 36 -11.01 -18.64 2.82
N GLY A 37 -9.94 -18.00 2.34
CA GLY A 37 -9.46 -16.71 2.87
C GLY A 37 -10.51 -15.61 2.78
N VAL A 38 -11.21 -15.50 1.64
CA VAL A 38 -12.29 -14.50 1.46
C VAL A 38 -13.48 -14.81 2.37
N VAL A 39 -13.92 -16.08 2.45
CA VAL A 39 -15.03 -16.49 3.35
C VAL A 39 -14.67 -16.17 4.80
N ALA A 40 -13.45 -16.50 5.24
CA ALA A 40 -12.98 -16.20 6.59
C ALA A 40 -12.99 -14.69 6.87
N ALA A 41 -12.52 -13.87 5.92
CA ALA A 41 -12.49 -12.43 6.04
C ALA A 41 -13.90 -11.82 6.15
N LEU A 42 -14.87 -12.31 5.39
CA LEU A 42 -16.26 -11.83 5.41
C LEU A 42 -16.98 -12.22 6.71
N VAL A 43 -16.65 -13.35 7.32
CA VAL A 43 -17.29 -13.81 8.56
C VAL A 43 -16.62 -13.20 9.79
N THR A 44 -15.30 -13.27 9.86
CA THR A 44 -14.53 -12.95 11.08
C THR A 44 -13.82 -11.60 11.03
N GLY A 45 -13.73 -10.95 9.87
CA GLY A 45 -12.94 -9.74 9.65
C GLY A 45 -11.42 -9.99 9.56
N ASP A 46 -10.96 -11.23 9.64
CA ASP A 46 -9.54 -11.55 9.52
C ASP A 46 -9.12 -11.66 8.05
N GLN A 47 -8.44 -10.62 7.56
CA GLN A 47 -7.98 -10.49 6.19
C GLN A 47 -6.63 -11.19 5.92
N ARG A 48 -5.96 -11.72 6.96
CA ARG A 48 -4.63 -12.32 6.86
C ARG A 48 -4.61 -13.59 6.03
N ALA A 49 -5.75 -14.27 5.90
CA ALA A 49 -5.91 -15.46 5.09
C ALA A 49 -6.05 -15.18 3.59
N ILE A 50 -6.19 -13.92 3.18
CA ILE A 50 -6.24 -13.53 1.76
C ILE A 50 -4.82 -13.26 1.28
N ASP A 51 -4.39 -13.99 0.25
CA ASP A 51 -3.08 -13.83 -0.35
C ASP A 51 -2.88 -12.45 -0.97
N ARG A 52 -1.62 -11.99 -0.99
CA ARG A 52 -1.28 -10.67 -1.55
C ARG A 52 -1.64 -10.58 -3.04
N ALA A 53 -1.41 -11.63 -3.81
CA ALA A 53 -1.76 -11.66 -5.23
C ALA A 53 -3.27 -11.44 -5.46
N ASP A 54 -4.11 -11.97 -4.59
CA ASP A 54 -5.56 -11.74 -4.64
C ASP A 54 -5.92 -10.30 -4.28
N TRP A 55 -5.24 -9.71 -3.28
CA TRP A 55 -5.38 -8.28 -2.97
C TRP A 55 -4.99 -7.38 -4.13
N ASP A 56 -3.97 -7.74 -4.91
CA ASP A 56 -3.56 -6.98 -6.10
C ASP A 56 -4.65 -7.03 -7.18
N VAL A 57 -5.26 -8.20 -7.42
CA VAL A 57 -6.42 -8.34 -8.32
C VAL A 57 -7.62 -7.51 -7.81
N PHE A 58 -7.94 -7.58 -6.52
CA PHE A 58 -9.07 -6.84 -5.94
C PHE A 58 -8.87 -5.33 -6.01
N ARG A 59 -7.62 -4.85 -5.84
CA ARG A 59 -7.29 -3.43 -6.00
C ARG A 59 -7.35 -3.00 -7.47
N ALA A 60 -6.78 -3.81 -8.37
CA ALA A 60 -6.80 -3.51 -9.80
C ALA A 60 -8.22 -3.44 -10.37
N THR A 61 -9.13 -4.28 -9.86
CA THR A 61 -10.54 -4.30 -10.26
C THR A 61 -11.45 -3.40 -9.42
N GLY A 62 -10.89 -2.68 -8.42
CA GLY A 62 -11.65 -1.74 -7.59
C GLY A 62 -12.64 -2.36 -6.61
N VAL A 63 -12.59 -3.69 -6.38
CA VAL A 63 -13.51 -4.43 -5.50
C VAL A 63 -12.94 -4.74 -4.12
N ALA A 64 -11.73 -4.29 -3.81
CA ALA A 64 -11.04 -4.57 -2.54
C ALA A 64 -11.88 -4.24 -1.29
N HIS A 65 -12.73 -3.21 -1.37
CA HIS A 65 -13.61 -2.80 -0.28
C HIS A 65 -14.74 -3.80 0.03
N LEU A 66 -15.03 -4.74 -0.87
CA LEU A 66 -16.04 -5.81 -0.69
C LEU A 66 -15.43 -7.08 -0.11
N MET A 67 -14.10 -7.26 -0.18
CA MET A 67 -13.40 -8.47 0.31
C MET A 67 -13.08 -8.38 1.80
N SER A 68 -13.56 -7.35 2.45
CA SER A 68 -13.51 -7.15 3.90
C SER A 68 -14.88 -6.76 4.42
N ILE A 69 -15.05 -6.76 5.75
CA ILE A 69 -16.30 -6.31 6.34
C ILE A 69 -16.49 -4.81 6.06
N SER A 70 -17.45 -4.54 5.19
CA SER A 70 -17.82 -3.19 4.77
C SER A 70 -19.05 -2.69 5.53
N GLY A 71 -19.28 -1.37 5.44
CA GLY A 71 -20.52 -0.78 5.96
C GLY A 71 -21.79 -1.39 5.35
N LEU A 72 -21.73 -1.80 4.09
CA LEU A 72 -22.84 -2.46 3.40
C LEU A 72 -23.18 -3.80 4.05
N HIS A 73 -22.18 -4.61 4.42
CA HIS A 73 -22.37 -5.89 5.10
C HIS A 73 -23.02 -5.73 6.48
N ILE A 74 -22.58 -4.74 7.26
CA ILE A 74 -23.16 -4.40 8.57
C ILE A 74 -24.61 -3.94 8.41
N THR A 75 -24.89 -3.08 7.42
CA THR A 75 -26.24 -2.59 7.15
C THR A 75 -27.18 -3.70 6.68
N LEU A 76 -26.70 -4.59 5.79
CA LEU A 76 -27.47 -5.77 5.36
C LEU A 76 -27.80 -6.67 6.55
N PHE A 77 -26.82 -6.94 7.41
CA PHE A 77 -27.03 -7.75 8.61
C PHE A 77 -28.05 -7.11 9.57
N ALA A 78 -27.92 -5.78 9.80
CA ALA A 78 -28.88 -5.03 10.61
C ALA A 78 -30.32 -5.13 10.06
N TRP A 79 -30.46 -5.00 8.73
CA TRP A 79 -31.75 -5.09 8.05
C TRP A 79 -32.37 -6.49 8.14
N LEU A 80 -31.57 -7.55 7.87
CA LEU A 80 -32.01 -8.93 7.99
C LEU A 80 -32.43 -9.25 9.44
N ALA A 81 -31.63 -8.86 10.42
CA ALA A 81 -31.93 -9.02 11.83
C ALA A 81 -33.24 -8.31 12.21
N ALA A 82 -33.42 -7.08 11.76
CA ALA A 82 -34.63 -6.31 11.99
C ALA A 82 -35.89 -6.98 11.36
N LEU A 83 -35.76 -7.54 10.15
CA LEU A 83 -36.83 -8.29 9.49
C LEU A 83 -37.23 -9.53 10.31
N VAL A 84 -36.26 -10.33 10.74
CA VAL A 84 -36.52 -11.55 11.52
C VAL A 84 -37.17 -11.18 12.86
N VAL A 85 -36.62 -10.20 13.57
CA VAL A 85 -37.19 -9.74 14.85
C VAL A 85 -38.59 -9.22 14.64
N ARG A 86 -38.84 -8.40 13.61
CA ARG A 86 -40.19 -7.90 13.29
C ARG A 86 -41.20 -9.02 13.03
N ALA A 87 -40.80 -10.05 12.26
CA ALA A 87 -41.64 -11.18 11.95
C ALA A 87 -42.00 -12.00 13.20
N LEU A 88 -41.03 -12.26 14.07
CA LEU A 88 -41.20 -12.98 15.33
C LEU A 88 -42.03 -12.18 16.34
N TRP A 89 -41.72 -10.87 16.49
CA TRP A 89 -42.41 -9.97 17.43
C TRP A 89 -43.91 -9.87 17.16
N ARG A 90 -44.28 -9.79 15.88
CA ARG A 90 -45.69 -9.75 15.45
C ARG A 90 -46.47 -11.02 15.76
N ARG A 91 -45.81 -12.17 16.02
CA ARG A 91 -46.45 -13.41 16.39
C ARG A 91 -46.96 -13.44 17.85
N SER A 92 -46.45 -12.50 18.69
CA SER A 92 -46.82 -12.39 20.08
C SER A 92 -47.64 -11.11 20.35
N PRO A 93 -48.94 -11.21 20.62
CA PRO A 93 -49.76 -10.04 20.97
C PRO A 93 -49.23 -9.30 22.20
N ARG A 94 -48.71 -10.05 23.21
CA ARG A 94 -48.17 -9.48 24.44
C ARG A 94 -46.96 -8.58 24.14
N LEU A 95 -46.04 -9.03 23.29
CA LEU A 95 -44.86 -8.26 22.93
C LEU A 95 -45.24 -7.02 22.08
N SER A 96 -46.20 -7.17 21.18
CA SER A 96 -46.68 -6.08 20.31
C SER A 96 -47.43 -4.98 21.09
N LEU A 97 -48.13 -5.36 22.20
CA LEU A 97 -48.77 -4.42 23.09
C LEU A 97 -47.76 -3.69 24.00
N ALA A 98 -46.67 -4.38 24.42
CA ALA A 98 -45.64 -3.77 25.26
C ALA A 98 -44.77 -2.78 24.50
N VAL A 99 -44.31 -3.14 23.29
CA VAL A 99 -43.46 -2.29 22.44
C VAL A 99 -43.87 -2.48 20.97
N PRO A 100 -44.04 -1.40 20.20
CA PRO A 100 -44.33 -1.48 18.78
C PRO A 100 -43.28 -2.32 18.03
N ALA A 101 -43.70 -3.24 17.18
CA ALA A 101 -42.83 -4.15 16.45
C ALA A 101 -41.78 -3.40 15.57
N GLN A 102 -42.11 -2.18 15.14
CA GLN A 102 -41.21 -1.33 14.39
C GLN A 102 -40.04 -0.83 15.25
N SER A 103 -40.34 -0.36 16.47
CA SER A 103 -39.30 0.11 17.43
C SER A 103 -38.43 -1.05 17.90
N ALA A 104 -39.05 -2.19 18.25
CA ALA A 104 -38.33 -3.39 18.66
C ALA A 104 -37.38 -3.88 17.55
N SER A 105 -37.85 -3.94 16.30
CA SER A 105 -37.01 -4.37 15.18
C SER A 105 -35.84 -3.40 14.90
N LEU A 106 -36.07 -2.10 15.01
CA LEU A 106 -35.03 -1.08 14.83
C LEU A 106 -33.94 -1.20 15.88
N VAL A 107 -34.32 -1.23 17.16
CA VAL A 107 -33.37 -1.37 18.28
C VAL A 107 -32.60 -2.69 18.17
N SER A 108 -33.28 -3.80 17.93
CA SER A 108 -32.65 -5.11 17.78
C SER A 108 -31.71 -5.16 16.57
N GLY A 109 -32.09 -4.53 15.45
CA GLY A 109 -31.23 -4.43 14.27
C GLY A 109 -29.91 -3.73 14.58
N VAL A 110 -29.95 -2.59 15.29
CA VAL A 110 -28.76 -1.85 15.71
C VAL A 110 -27.91 -2.65 16.70
N LEU A 111 -28.54 -3.27 17.71
CA LEU A 111 -27.84 -4.07 18.72
C LEU A 111 -27.14 -5.29 18.11
N LEU A 112 -27.83 -6.02 17.24
CA LEU A 112 -27.26 -7.19 16.56
C LEU A 112 -26.17 -6.80 15.57
N ALA A 113 -26.33 -5.68 14.85
CA ALA A 113 -25.26 -5.13 14.01
C ALA A 113 -24.02 -4.73 14.84
N THR A 114 -24.23 -4.15 16.03
CA THR A 114 -23.14 -3.84 16.97
C THR A 114 -22.44 -5.10 17.46
N ALA A 115 -23.20 -6.13 17.82
CA ALA A 115 -22.65 -7.43 18.24
C ALA A 115 -21.83 -8.08 17.11
N TYR A 116 -22.32 -8.03 15.87
CA TYR A 116 -21.58 -8.53 14.71
C TYR A 116 -20.31 -7.70 14.45
N ALA A 117 -20.39 -6.37 14.54
CA ALA A 117 -19.22 -5.50 14.41
C ALA A 117 -18.13 -5.80 15.48
N LEU A 118 -18.54 -6.05 16.72
CA LEU A 118 -17.65 -6.46 17.80
C LEU A 118 -17.03 -7.84 17.56
N PHE A 119 -17.84 -8.79 17.11
CA PHE A 119 -17.35 -10.12 16.74
C PHE A 119 -16.33 -10.06 15.61
N SER A 120 -16.56 -9.23 14.61
CA SER A 120 -15.69 -9.07 13.44
C SER A 120 -14.42 -8.24 13.68
N GLY A 121 -14.12 -7.89 14.93
CA GLY A 121 -12.89 -7.19 15.33
C GLY A 121 -13.00 -5.67 15.41
N TRP A 122 -14.24 -5.12 15.40
CA TRP A 122 -14.51 -3.68 15.59
C TRP A 122 -13.70 -2.78 14.65
N GLY A 123 -13.57 -3.18 13.39
CA GLY A 123 -12.83 -2.42 12.38
C GLY A 123 -13.47 -1.03 12.12
N VAL A 124 -12.66 -0.07 11.70
CA VAL A 124 -13.10 1.33 11.48
C VAL A 124 -14.34 1.46 10.57
N PRO A 125 -14.49 0.71 9.45
CA PRO A 125 -15.70 0.75 8.65
C PRO A 125 -16.95 0.29 9.41
N ALA A 126 -16.81 -0.72 10.28
CA ALA A 126 -17.91 -1.23 11.09
C ALA A 126 -18.31 -0.22 12.18
N GLN A 127 -17.35 0.38 12.89
CA GLN A 127 -17.60 1.44 13.88
C GLN A 127 -18.42 2.58 13.31
N ARG A 128 -18.01 3.10 12.15
CA ARG A 128 -18.72 4.21 11.48
C ARG A 128 -20.15 3.83 11.13
N THR A 129 -20.34 2.64 10.57
CA THR A 129 -21.67 2.18 10.16
C THR A 129 -22.58 1.96 11.34
N VAL A 130 -22.10 1.35 12.41
CA VAL A 130 -22.86 1.19 13.66
C VAL A 130 -23.24 2.54 14.25
N THR A 131 -22.34 3.50 14.29
CA THR A 131 -22.60 4.87 14.77
C THR A 131 -23.69 5.54 13.91
N MET A 132 -23.59 5.45 12.58
CA MET A 132 -24.60 5.98 11.67
C MET A 132 -25.98 5.33 11.89
N LEU A 133 -26.03 4.00 12.00
CA LEU A 133 -27.26 3.25 12.27
C LEU A 133 -27.88 3.62 13.63
N ALA A 134 -27.04 3.79 14.66
CA ALA A 134 -27.51 4.19 16.00
C ALA A 134 -28.12 5.60 15.96
N ILE A 135 -27.46 6.57 15.29
CA ILE A 135 -27.98 7.96 15.16
C ILE A 135 -29.29 7.97 14.40
N VAL A 136 -29.35 7.31 13.25
CA VAL A 136 -30.60 7.22 12.45
C VAL A 136 -31.71 6.53 13.28
N GLY A 137 -31.36 5.46 13.99
CA GLY A 137 -32.30 4.73 14.87
C GLY A 137 -32.84 5.63 16.00
N LEU A 138 -31.99 6.37 16.69
CA LEU A 138 -32.40 7.30 17.75
C LEU A 138 -33.30 8.44 17.22
N LEU A 139 -32.98 9.01 16.06
CA LEU A 139 -33.80 10.03 15.43
C LEU A 139 -35.19 9.49 15.03
N GLN A 140 -35.25 8.28 14.48
CA GLN A 140 -36.51 7.64 14.15
C GLN A 140 -37.36 7.31 15.41
N LEU A 141 -36.74 6.84 16.48
CA LEU A 141 -37.43 6.57 17.76
C LEU A 141 -37.93 7.85 18.42
N SER A 142 -37.21 8.96 18.26
CA SER A 142 -37.65 10.27 18.77
C SER A 142 -38.79 10.91 17.97
N GLY A 143 -39.23 10.29 16.87
CA GLY A 143 -40.27 10.81 15.98
C GLY A 143 -39.84 12.05 15.17
N ARG A 144 -38.59 12.47 15.29
CA ARG A 144 -38.06 13.67 14.59
C ARG A 144 -37.66 13.31 13.16
N ARG A 145 -38.18 14.07 12.22
CA ARG A 145 -37.78 13.95 10.80
C ARG A 145 -36.78 15.05 10.46
N TRP A 146 -35.53 14.71 10.51
CA TRP A 146 -34.47 15.65 10.12
C TRP A 146 -34.17 15.51 8.61
N PRO A 147 -33.86 16.61 7.92
CA PRO A 147 -33.37 16.56 6.54
C PRO A 147 -32.08 15.73 6.47
N TRP A 148 -31.93 14.94 5.40
CA TRP A 148 -30.77 14.04 5.27
C TRP A 148 -29.40 14.74 5.43
N PRO A 149 -29.17 16.00 5.00
CA PRO A 149 -27.87 16.63 5.21
C PRO A 149 -27.53 16.83 6.70
N GLN A 150 -28.53 17.13 7.54
CA GLN A 150 -28.32 17.29 8.98
C GLN A 150 -28.02 15.94 9.65
N VAL A 151 -28.73 14.87 9.24
CA VAL A 151 -28.45 13.50 9.73
C VAL A 151 -27.05 13.07 9.33
N TRP A 152 -26.66 13.33 8.08
CA TRP A 152 -25.33 13.01 7.57
C TRP A 152 -24.23 13.77 8.30
N LEU A 153 -24.40 15.10 8.51
CA LEU A 153 -23.46 15.94 9.25
C LEU A 153 -23.36 15.50 10.72
N LEU A 154 -24.51 15.17 11.36
CA LEU A 154 -24.52 14.67 12.74
C LEU A 154 -23.75 13.36 12.86
N ALA A 155 -23.96 12.43 11.91
CA ALA A 155 -23.23 11.17 11.89
C ALA A 155 -21.72 11.39 11.66
N CYS A 156 -21.35 12.26 10.72
CA CYS A 156 -19.97 12.64 10.45
C CYS A 156 -19.32 13.24 11.71
N GLY A 157 -19.96 14.24 12.33
CA GLY A 157 -19.46 14.90 13.53
C GLY A 157 -19.34 13.94 14.72
N SER A 158 -20.30 13.01 14.88
CA SER A 158 -20.23 12.02 15.97
C SER A 158 -19.07 11.04 15.79
N VAL A 159 -18.80 10.59 14.56
CA VAL A 159 -17.65 9.72 14.29
C VAL A 159 -16.33 10.45 14.57
N VAL A 160 -16.21 11.71 14.14
CA VAL A 160 -15.00 12.53 14.40
C VAL A 160 -14.83 12.84 15.89
N LEU A 161 -15.92 13.04 16.61
CA LEU A 161 -15.88 13.26 18.06
C LEU A 161 -15.40 12.02 18.82
N LEU A 162 -15.82 10.82 18.39
CA LEU A 162 -15.42 9.55 18.98
C LEU A 162 -14.02 9.11 18.57
N ASP A 163 -13.65 9.38 17.32
CA ASP A 163 -12.33 9.06 16.74
C ASP A 163 -11.84 10.22 15.85
N PRO A 164 -11.12 11.21 16.43
CA PRO A 164 -10.54 12.31 15.66
C PRO A 164 -9.58 11.85 14.55
N TRP A 165 -8.93 10.68 14.70
CA TRP A 165 -8.06 10.10 13.69
C TRP A 165 -8.80 9.62 12.45
N ALA A 166 -10.12 9.49 12.50
CA ALA A 166 -10.94 9.15 11.35
C ALA A 166 -10.68 10.10 10.16
N LEU A 167 -10.44 11.39 10.41
CA LEU A 167 -10.13 12.37 9.36
C LEU A 167 -8.82 12.07 8.59
N ALA A 168 -7.87 11.40 9.21
CA ALA A 168 -6.63 10.98 8.57
C ALA A 168 -6.79 9.67 7.75
N GLN A 169 -7.94 9.01 7.84
CA GLN A 169 -8.19 7.72 7.18
C GLN A 169 -8.91 7.90 5.85
N ALA A 170 -8.34 7.39 4.77
CA ALA A 170 -8.95 7.40 3.43
C ALA A 170 -10.37 6.80 3.43
N GLY A 171 -10.58 5.72 4.18
CA GLY A 171 -11.87 5.07 4.29
C GLY A 171 -12.97 5.94 4.89
N PHE A 172 -12.66 6.93 5.74
CA PHE A 172 -13.62 7.89 6.25
C PHE A 172 -14.19 8.74 5.10
N TRP A 173 -13.32 9.35 4.32
CA TRP A 173 -13.71 10.21 3.20
C TRP A 173 -14.48 9.44 2.14
N LEU A 174 -13.99 8.26 1.73
CA LEU A 174 -14.68 7.45 0.73
C LEU A 174 -16.09 7.04 1.20
N SER A 175 -16.25 6.64 2.46
CA SER A 175 -17.55 6.21 2.99
C SER A 175 -18.54 7.37 3.08
N PHE A 176 -18.14 8.50 3.70
CA PHE A 176 -19.04 9.64 3.89
C PHE A 176 -19.36 10.35 2.57
N VAL A 177 -18.39 10.49 1.66
CA VAL A 177 -18.62 11.07 0.34
C VAL A 177 -19.55 10.18 -0.49
N ALA A 178 -19.34 8.86 -0.51
CA ALA A 178 -20.22 7.93 -1.21
C ALA A 178 -21.68 8.04 -0.75
N VAL A 179 -21.90 8.00 0.57
CA VAL A 179 -23.25 8.13 1.16
C VAL A 179 -23.84 9.51 0.87
N GLY A 180 -23.06 10.58 1.02
CA GLY A 180 -23.51 11.94 0.70
C GLY A 180 -23.92 12.11 -0.76
N VAL A 181 -23.13 11.57 -1.69
CA VAL A 181 -23.43 11.57 -3.13
C VAL A 181 -24.69 10.77 -3.43
N LEU A 182 -24.86 9.59 -2.86
CA LEU A 182 -26.05 8.77 -3.03
C LEU A 182 -27.31 9.51 -2.57
N PHE A 183 -27.29 10.15 -1.40
CA PHE A 183 -28.43 10.93 -0.91
C PHE A 183 -28.68 12.19 -1.74
N ALA A 184 -27.65 12.89 -2.18
CA ALA A 184 -27.78 14.09 -2.99
C ALA A 184 -28.32 13.82 -4.41
N THR A 185 -28.01 12.62 -4.96
CA THR A 185 -28.35 12.28 -6.34
C THR A 185 -29.54 11.35 -6.46
N ASN A 186 -30.04 10.74 -5.36
CA ASN A 186 -31.20 9.88 -5.37
C ASN A 186 -32.48 10.73 -5.19
N PRO A 187 -33.39 10.75 -6.16
CA PRO A 187 -34.64 11.49 -5.97
C PRO A 187 -35.54 10.76 -4.98
N ILE A 188 -36.19 11.53 -4.13
CA ILE A 188 -37.35 11.09 -3.32
C ILE A 188 -38.46 10.50 -4.23
N ALA A 189 -38.40 10.74 -5.53
CA ALA A 189 -39.29 10.24 -6.58
C ALA A 189 -38.85 8.91 -7.24
N ALA A 190 -38.04 8.08 -6.57
CA ALA A 190 -37.76 6.71 -7.05
C ALA A 190 -39.04 5.83 -7.11
N GLU A 191 -40.14 6.27 -6.53
CA GLU A 191 -41.47 5.61 -6.67
C GLU A 191 -42.02 5.66 -8.10
N ALA A 192 -41.49 6.53 -8.98
CA ALA A 192 -41.97 6.68 -10.37
C ALA A 192 -41.16 5.88 -11.41
N ILE A 193 -39.97 5.33 -11.06
CA ILE A 193 -39.23 4.47 -11.98
C ILE A 193 -39.80 3.07 -11.82
N GLY A 194 -40.64 2.68 -12.77
CA GLY A 194 -41.47 1.50 -12.80
C GLY A 194 -40.86 0.23 -12.17
N THR A 195 -41.73 -0.58 -11.59
CA THR A 195 -41.47 -1.89 -10.99
C THR A 195 -40.83 -2.92 -11.95
N SER A 196 -40.51 -2.55 -13.20
CA SER A 196 -39.92 -3.44 -14.20
C SER A 196 -38.45 -3.78 -13.87
N ALA A 197 -38.05 -5.01 -14.21
CA ALA A 197 -36.65 -5.46 -14.04
C ALA A 197 -35.65 -4.56 -14.77
N ILE A 198 -36.00 -4.07 -15.96
CA ILE A 198 -35.19 -3.15 -16.77
C ILE A 198 -35.03 -1.81 -16.07
N GLY A 199 -36.10 -1.26 -15.48
CA GLY A 199 -36.02 0.00 -14.73
C GLY A 199 -35.09 -0.10 -13.52
N ARG A 200 -35.16 -1.23 -12.78
CA ARG A 200 -34.24 -1.50 -11.66
C ARG A 200 -32.79 -1.65 -12.10
N PHE A 201 -32.54 -2.34 -13.19
CA PHE A 201 -31.19 -2.47 -13.75
C PHE A 201 -30.63 -1.11 -14.17
N TYR A 202 -31.40 -0.29 -14.86
CA TYR A 202 -30.99 1.06 -15.23
C TYR A 202 -30.68 1.95 -14.01
N ALA A 203 -31.49 1.84 -12.96
CA ALA A 203 -31.23 2.55 -11.70
C ALA A 203 -29.89 2.13 -11.07
N LEU A 204 -29.59 0.83 -11.00
CA LEU A 204 -28.32 0.32 -10.50
C LEU A 204 -27.12 0.80 -11.31
N VAL A 205 -27.20 0.74 -12.64
CA VAL A 205 -26.13 1.22 -13.54
C VAL A 205 -25.89 2.71 -13.32
N ARG A 206 -26.98 3.50 -13.21
CA ARG A 206 -26.89 4.94 -12.98
C ARG A 206 -26.29 5.26 -11.61
N GLU A 207 -26.71 4.58 -10.55
CA GLU A 207 -26.14 4.79 -9.21
C GLU A 207 -24.65 4.45 -9.20
N GLN A 208 -24.27 3.32 -9.76
CA GLN A 208 -22.88 2.92 -9.89
C GLN A 208 -22.05 3.96 -10.68
N TRP A 209 -22.59 4.49 -11.78
CA TRP A 209 -21.94 5.50 -12.59
C TRP A 209 -21.68 6.79 -11.79
N VAL A 210 -22.71 7.29 -11.09
CA VAL A 210 -22.61 8.50 -10.29
C VAL A 210 -21.60 8.36 -9.15
N VAL A 211 -21.62 7.24 -8.43
CA VAL A 211 -20.68 6.95 -7.35
C VAL A 211 -19.25 6.83 -7.90
N THR A 212 -19.06 6.14 -9.02
CA THR A 212 -17.77 6.00 -9.66
C THR A 212 -17.20 7.37 -10.06
N LEU A 213 -17.99 8.22 -10.73
CA LEU A 213 -17.54 9.56 -11.12
C LEU A 213 -17.17 10.44 -9.92
N ALA A 214 -17.93 10.37 -8.84
CA ALA A 214 -17.68 11.15 -7.64
C ALA A 214 -16.47 10.67 -6.84
N LEU A 215 -16.26 9.34 -6.75
CA LEU A 215 -15.20 8.76 -5.94
C LEU A 215 -13.88 8.61 -6.69
N THR A 216 -13.87 8.58 -8.02
CA THR A 216 -12.63 8.44 -8.80
C THR A 216 -11.61 9.54 -8.48
N PRO A 217 -11.94 10.86 -8.49
CA PRO A 217 -10.98 11.90 -8.14
C PRO A 217 -10.49 11.81 -6.68
N LEU A 218 -11.38 11.40 -5.78
CA LEU A 218 -11.01 11.18 -4.38
C LEU A 218 -10.08 9.97 -4.24
N GLY A 219 -10.33 8.89 -5.00
CA GLY A 219 -9.43 7.74 -5.08
C GLY A 219 -8.06 8.10 -5.65
N LEU A 220 -8.00 8.96 -6.66
CA LEU A 220 -6.74 9.50 -7.19
C LEU A 220 -5.98 10.30 -6.13
N LEU A 221 -6.66 11.20 -5.43
CA LEU A 221 -6.05 12.00 -4.36
C LEU A 221 -5.49 11.15 -3.22
N LEU A 222 -6.22 10.10 -2.82
CA LEU A 222 -5.88 9.29 -1.66
C LEU A 222 -4.92 8.13 -1.96
N PHE A 223 -4.94 7.59 -3.18
CA PHE A 223 -4.20 6.36 -3.53
C PHE A 223 -3.36 6.47 -4.80
N GLY A 224 -3.47 7.56 -5.57
CA GLY A 224 -2.79 7.69 -6.86
C GLY A 224 -3.21 6.63 -7.90
N GLN A 225 -4.36 5.99 -7.72
CA GLN A 225 -4.82 4.86 -8.55
C GLN A 225 -6.28 4.98 -8.92
N VAL A 226 -6.59 4.61 -10.17
CA VAL A 226 -7.95 4.44 -10.68
C VAL A 226 -8.09 3.07 -11.31
N SER A 227 -9.16 2.34 -10.98
CA SER A 227 -9.55 1.13 -11.69
C SER A 227 -10.49 1.49 -12.84
N LEU A 228 -10.06 1.32 -14.08
CA LEU A 228 -10.92 1.57 -15.24
C LEU A 228 -11.95 0.44 -15.42
N VAL A 229 -11.59 -0.78 -15.10
CA VAL A 229 -12.51 -1.93 -15.12
C VAL A 229 -13.43 -1.96 -13.90
N GLY A 230 -13.16 -1.11 -12.89
CA GLY A 230 -13.86 -1.09 -11.61
C GLY A 230 -15.36 -0.80 -11.74
N PHE A 231 -15.77 -0.02 -12.72
CA PHE A 231 -17.20 0.21 -12.99
C PHE A 231 -17.92 -1.11 -13.32
N VAL A 232 -17.41 -1.88 -14.27
CA VAL A 232 -17.99 -3.16 -14.69
C VAL A 232 -17.85 -4.20 -13.58
N ALA A 233 -16.69 -4.26 -12.95
CA ALA A 233 -16.44 -5.19 -11.84
C ALA A 233 -17.43 -4.96 -10.69
N ASN A 234 -17.65 -3.72 -10.26
CA ASN A 234 -18.55 -3.40 -9.15
C ASN A 234 -20.04 -3.61 -9.49
N LEU A 235 -20.42 -3.43 -10.74
CA LEU A 235 -21.79 -3.70 -11.19
C LEU A 235 -22.19 -5.18 -10.96
N VAL A 236 -21.22 -6.10 -11.06
CA VAL A 236 -21.39 -7.52 -10.77
C VAL A 236 -21.05 -7.83 -9.30
N ALA A 237 -19.93 -7.29 -8.80
CA ALA A 237 -19.41 -7.63 -7.48
C ALA A 237 -20.33 -7.21 -6.33
N ILE A 238 -20.88 -5.99 -6.37
CA ILE A 238 -21.71 -5.49 -5.28
C ILE A 238 -22.94 -6.38 -5.05
N PRO A 239 -23.80 -6.67 -6.04
CA PRO A 239 -24.93 -7.56 -5.82
C PRO A 239 -24.50 -9.00 -5.50
N TRP A 240 -23.46 -9.52 -6.17
CA TRP A 240 -23.02 -10.89 -5.96
C TRP A 240 -22.47 -11.13 -4.55
N VAL A 241 -21.53 -10.31 -4.12
CA VAL A 241 -20.93 -10.44 -2.79
C VAL A 241 -21.96 -10.15 -1.70
N THR A 242 -22.80 -9.13 -1.88
CA THR A 242 -23.76 -8.73 -0.85
C THR A 242 -24.94 -9.69 -0.72
N LEU A 243 -25.50 -10.17 -1.82
CA LEU A 243 -26.75 -10.95 -1.79
C LEU A 243 -26.53 -12.46 -1.84
N VAL A 244 -25.35 -12.93 -2.29
CA VAL A 244 -25.05 -14.36 -2.40
C VAL A 244 -23.94 -14.76 -1.43
N VAL A 245 -22.74 -14.22 -1.60
CA VAL A 245 -21.56 -14.68 -0.86
C VAL A 245 -21.69 -14.39 0.64
N THR A 246 -22.01 -13.16 1.02
CA THR A 246 -22.09 -12.75 2.43
C THR A 246 -23.17 -13.48 3.21
N PRO A 247 -24.43 -13.64 2.72
CA PRO A 247 -25.43 -14.43 3.42
C PRO A 247 -25.05 -15.92 3.57
N LEU A 248 -24.44 -16.51 2.55
CA LEU A 248 -23.95 -17.90 2.61
C LEU A 248 -22.81 -18.03 3.62
N ALA A 249 -21.86 -17.10 3.60
CA ALA A 249 -20.72 -17.09 4.52
C ALA A 249 -21.19 -16.94 5.99
N LEU A 250 -22.07 -15.99 6.28
CA LEU A 250 -22.63 -15.79 7.61
C LEU A 250 -23.54 -16.96 8.04
N GLY A 251 -24.37 -17.48 7.15
CA GLY A 251 -25.22 -18.64 7.40
C GLY A 251 -24.40 -19.91 7.69
N GLY A 252 -23.21 -20.02 7.16
CA GLY A 252 -22.26 -21.10 7.41
C GLY A 252 -21.86 -21.27 8.88
N VAL A 253 -21.96 -20.21 9.69
CA VAL A 253 -21.74 -20.27 11.14
C VAL A 253 -22.79 -21.15 11.82
N LEU A 254 -24.02 -21.19 11.27
CA LEU A 254 -25.13 -22.02 11.78
C LEU A 254 -25.15 -23.40 11.10
N TRP A 255 -24.79 -23.45 9.81
CA TRP A 255 -24.79 -24.68 9.02
C TRP A 255 -23.59 -24.70 8.08
N ALA A 256 -22.53 -25.39 8.50
CA ALA A 256 -21.22 -25.40 7.85
C ALA A 256 -21.19 -25.70 6.32
N PRO A 257 -22.10 -26.50 5.72
CA PRO A 257 -22.14 -26.67 4.26
C PRO A 257 -22.35 -25.38 3.47
N LEU A 258 -22.94 -24.33 4.06
CA LEU A 258 -23.08 -23.03 3.41
C LEU A 258 -21.72 -22.34 3.15
N TRP A 259 -20.68 -22.62 3.93
CA TRP A 259 -19.32 -22.15 3.62
C TRP A 259 -18.82 -22.73 2.31
N SER A 260 -19.08 -24.02 2.05
CA SER A 260 -18.72 -24.67 0.77
C SER A 260 -19.48 -24.05 -0.40
N ALA A 261 -20.78 -23.74 -0.21
CA ALA A 261 -21.57 -23.05 -1.22
C ALA A 261 -21.06 -21.62 -1.47
N ALA A 262 -20.66 -20.89 -0.42
CA ALA A 262 -20.04 -19.58 -0.55
C ALA A 262 -18.71 -19.66 -1.34
N ALA A 263 -17.84 -20.62 -1.02
CA ALA A 263 -16.58 -20.83 -1.73
C ALA A 263 -16.80 -21.20 -3.20
N LEU A 264 -17.76 -22.08 -3.51
CA LEU A 264 -18.12 -22.41 -4.89
C LEU A 264 -18.65 -21.18 -5.66
N SER A 265 -19.45 -20.33 -5.01
CA SER A 265 -19.97 -19.11 -5.64
C SER A 265 -18.88 -18.06 -5.91
N LEU A 266 -17.77 -18.10 -5.14
CA LEU A 266 -16.62 -17.22 -5.33
C LEU A 266 -15.74 -17.63 -6.52
N GLN A 267 -15.68 -18.89 -6.91
CA GLN A 267 -14.80 -19.37 -7.98
C GLN A 267 -15.03 -18.65 -9.31
N PRO A 268 -16.25 -18.65 -9.91
CA PRO A 268 -16.49 -17.94 -11.17
C PRO A 268 -16.32 -16.42 -11.01
N PHE A 269 -16.62 -15.90 -9.83
CA PHE A 269 -16.43 -14.47 -9.55
C PHE A 269 -14.95 -14.09 -9.51
N THR A 270 -14.11 -14.85 -8.83
CA THR A 270 -12.65 -14.59 -8.80
C THR A 270 -12.01 -14.79 -10.18
N ALA A 271 -12.47 -15.77 -10.97
CA ALA A 271 -12.03 -15.95 -12.35
C ALA A 271 -12.36 -14.72 -13.23
N LEU A 272 -13.57 -14.17 -13.09
CA LEU A 272 -13.95 -12.93 -13.77
C LEU A 272 -13.03 -11.75 -13.36
N LEU A 273 -12.74 -11.58 -12.06
CA LEU A 273 -11.87 -10.52 -11.59
C LEU A 273 -10.44 -10.69 -12.09
N GLN A 274 -9.92 -11.91 -12.11
CA GLN A 274 -8.60 -12.21 -12.66
C GLN A 274 -8.53 -11.88 -14.14
N TRP A 275 -9.55 -12.25 -14.91
CA TRP A 275 -9.63 -11.91 -16.33
C TRP A 275 -9.65 -10.39 -16.57
N LEU A 276 -10.45 -9.64 -15.80
CA LEU A 276 -10.48 -8.17 -15.86
C LEU A 276 -9.13 -7.55 -15.45
N ALA A 277 -8.45 -8.11 -14.46
CA ALA A 277 -7.17 -7.60 -13.97
C ALA A 277 -6.00 -7.84 -14.93
N GLN A 278 -6.13 -8.79 -15.87
CA GLN A 278 -5.09 -9.05 -16.90
C GLN A 278 -5.01 -7.95 -17.96
N TRP A 279 -6.01 -7.09 -18.08
CA TRP A 279 -5.98 -6.02 -19.06
C TRP A 279 -4.92 -4.99 -18.68
N PRO A 280 -4.04 -4.55 -19.62
CA PRO A 280 -2.93 -3.64 -19.31
C PRO A 280 -3.36 -2.31 -18.67
N TRP A 281 -4.60 -1.92 -18.94
CA TRP A 281 -5.22 -0.68 -18.43
C TRP A 281 -6.30 -0.94 -17.37
N ALA A 282 -6.35 -2.13 -16.77
CA ALA A 282 -7.32 -2.43 -15.71
C ALA A 282 -7.22 -1.43 -14.54
N ALA A 283 -5.99 -1.05 -14.19
CA ALA A 283 -5.71 0.00 -13.23
C ALA A 283 -4.67 0.98 -13.79
N VAL A 284 -4.95 2.27 -13.68
CA VAL A 284 -4.04 3.36 -14.04
C VAL A 284 -3.50 3.98 -12.77
N PHE A 285 -2.17 4.12 -12.71
CA PHE A 285 -1.47 4.79 -11.62
C PHE A 285 -1.03 6.17 -12.11
N LEU A 286 -1.32 7.20 -11.33
CA LEU A 286 -0.88 8.56 -11.59
C LEU A 286 0.05 9.02 -10.48
N PRO A 287 1.06 9.85 -10.82
CA PRO A 287 1.92 10.46 -9.82
C PRO A 287 1.14 11.24 -8.77
N ALA A 288 1.69 11.35 -7.56
CA ALA A 288 1.08 12.13 -6.49
C ALA A 288 1.05 13.61 -6.86
N ALA A 289 -0.13 14.10 -7.20
CA ALA A 289 -0.34 15.51 -7.49
C ALA A 289 -0.39 16.34 -6.19
N PRO A 290 -0.05 17.64 -6.21
CA PRO A 290 -0.18 18.50 -5.06
C PRO A 290 -1.64 18.62 -4.60
N LEU A 291 -1.83 18.88 -3.31
CA LEU A 291 -3.14 18.88 -2.66
C LEU A 291 -4.17 19.76 -3.39
N TRP A 292 -3.76 20.95 -3.87
CA TRP A 292 -4.66 21.85 -4.61
C TRP A 292 -5.23 21.22 -5.89
N ALA A 293 -4.41 20.44 -6.63
CA ALA A 293 -4.85 19.76 -7.84
C ALA A 293 -5.82 18.61 -7.50
N GLY A 294 -5.54 17.89 -6.41
CA GLY A 294 -6.45 16.85 -5.89
C GLY A 294 -7.79 17.43 -5.43
N VAL A 295 -7.78 18.53 -4.70
CA VAL A 295 -9.02 19.23 -4.26
C VAL A 295 -9.81 19.74 -5.47
N ALA A 296 -9.14 20.35 -6.45
CA ALA A 296 -9.78 20.77 -7.69
C ALA A 296 -10.44 19.58 -8.42
N ALA A 297 -9.74 18.44 -8.49
CA ALA A 297 -10.28 17.24 -9.11
C ALA A 297 -11.51 16.69 -8.36
N VAL A 298 -11.50 16.70 -7.02
CA VAL A 298 -12.66 16.29 -6.19
C VAL A 298 -13.85 17.22 -6.46
N ALA A 299 -13.63 18.55 -6.55
CA ALA A 299 -14.67 19.50 -6.93
C ALA A 299 -15.21 19.22 -8.34
N GLY A 300 -14.33 18.90 -9.31
CA GLY A 300 -14.71 18.47 -10.65
C GLY A 300 -15.57 17.21 -10.65
N GLY A 301 -15.18 16.19 -9.89
CA GLY A 301 -15.96 14.96 -9.71
C GLY A 301 -17.34 15.22 -9.11
N ALA A 302 -17.43 16.10 -8.12
CA ALA A 302 -18.70 16.52 -7.55
C ALA A 302 -19.60 17.20 -8.59
N LEU A 303 -19.05 18.11 -9.41
CA LEU A 303 -19.80 18.75 -10.52
C LEU A 303 -20.32 17.71 -11.53
N LEU A 304 -19.54 16.72 -11.88
CA LEU A 304 -19.96 15.63 -12.79
C LEU A 304 -21.07 14.77 -12.19
N ALA A 305 -21.01 14.50 -10.89
CA ALA A 305 -21.99 13.67 -10.19
C ALA A 305 -23.33 14.40 -9.95
N MET A 306 -23.30 15.75 -9.81
CA MET A 306 -24.49 16.55 -9.57
C MET A 306 -25.44 16.59 -10.78
N ARG A 307 -26.73 16.83 -10.52
CA ARG A 307 -27.79 17.01 -11.54
C ARG A 307 -27.78 18.42 -12.10
N LEU A 308 -26.67 18.81 -12.73
CA LEU A 308 -26.51 20.10 -13.37
C LEU A 308 -26.73 20.01 -14.88
N PRO A 309 -27.11 21.10 -15.55
CA PRO A 309 -27.07 21.16 -17.01
C PRO A 309 -25.68 20.76 -17.53
N TRP A 310 -25.63 20.05 -18.68
CA TRP A 310 -24.37 19.52 -19.22
C TRP A 310 -23.29 20.59 -19.41
N ARG A 311 -23.68 21.85 -19.76
CA ARG A 311 -22.74 22.98 -19.91
C ARG A 311 -21.99 23.28 -18.61
N LEU A 312 -22.66 23.21 -17.46
CA LEU A 312 -22.02 23.41 -16.17
C LEU A 312 -21.12 22.22 -15.77
N ARG A 313 -21.50 21.01 -16.18
CA ARG A 313 -20.64 19.82 -15.96
C ARG A 313 -19.34 19.89 -16.75
N LEU A 314 -19.29 20.58 -17.89
CA LEU A 314 -18.05 20.80 -18.64
C LEU A 314 -16.99 21.58 -17.84
N LEU A 315 -17.39 22.38 -16.85
CA LEU A 315 -16.45 23.05 -15.94
C LEU A 315 -15.65 22.07 -15.07
N ALA A 316 -16.07 20.82 -14.99
CA ALA A 316 -15.28 19.77 -14.34
C ALA A 316 -13.98 19.45 -15.11
N LEU A 317 -13.97 19.59 -16.43
CA LEU A 317 -12.81 19.25 -17.24
C LEU A 317 -11.55 20.04 -16.83
N PRO A 318 -11.55 21.39 -16.81
CA PRO A 318 -10.37 22.13 -16.38
C PRO A 318 -9.99 21.86 -14.92
N LEU A 319 -10.91 21.42 -14.06
CA LEU A 319 -10.61 21.05 -12.69
C LEU A 319 -9.95 19.67 -12.57
N LEU A 320 -10.21 18.76 -13.51
CA LEU A 320 -9.61 17.43 -13.54
C LEU A 320 -8.23 17.41 -14.22
N LEU A 321 -7.98 18.31 -15.18
CA LEU A 321 -6.73 18.33 -15.96
C LEU A 321 -5.47 18.37 -15.09
N PRO A 322 -5.36 19.22 -14.04
CA PRO A 322 -4.12 19.30 -13.26
C PRO A 322 -3.72 17.95 -12.61
N VAL A 323 -4.66 17.17 -12.11
CA VAL A 323 -4.34 15.87 -11.49
C VAL A 323 -4.01 14.80 -12.52
N LEU A 324 -4.60 14.87 -13.72
CA LEU A 324 -4.38 13.89 -14.79
C LEU A 324 -3.05 14.07 -15.51
N TRP A 325 -2.56 15.32 -15.63
CA TRP A 325 -1.31 15.66 -16.31
C TRP A 325 -0.17 16.02 -15.37
N TRP A 326 -0.36 15.85 -14.07
CA TRP A 326 0.70 16.14 -13.12
C TRP A 326 1.91 15.22 -13.34
N GLN A 327 3.08 15.83 -13.43
CA GLN A 327 4.35 15.13 -13.46
C GLN A 327 5.28 15.75 -12.41
N PRO A 328 5.82 14.96 -11.47
CA PRO A 328 6.82 15.44 -10.52
C PRO A 328 8.07 15.93 -11.25
N ALA A 329 8.68 16.98 -10.71
CA ALA A 329 9.91 17.51 -11.26
C ALA A 329 11.03 16.46 -11.25
N ARG A 330 11.82 16.44 -12.30
CA ARG A 330 13.03 15.62 -12.41
C ARG A 330 14.27 16.52 -12.43
N PRO A 331 15.47 15.99 -12.12
CA PRO A 331 16.72 16.72 -12.27
C PRO A 331 16.90 17.24 -13.70
N ALA A 332 17.61 18.36 -13.86
CA ALA A 332 18.01 18.82 -15.18
C ALA A 332 19.10 17.89 -15.76
N ALA A 333 19.29 17.94 -17.08
CA ALA A 333 20.38 17.19 -17.73
C ALA A 333 21.73 17.54 -17.07
N GLY A 334 22.56 16.54 -16.87
CA GLY A 334 23.82 16.65 -16.15
C GLY A 334 23.72 16.63 -14.63
N GLN A 335 22.51 16.64 -14.07
CA GLN A 335 22.26 16.57 -12.63
C GLN A 335 21.63 15.24 -12.21
N LEU A 336 21.84 14.89 -10.94
CA LEU A 336 21.21 13.72 -10.34
C LEU A 336 20.55 14.07 -9.01
N GLU A 337 19.49 13.36 -8.68
CA GLU A 337 18.84 13.33 -7.37
C GLU A 337 18.93 11.91 -6.81
N LEU A 338 19.27 11.81 -5.54
CA LEU A 338 19.34 10.57 -4.81
C LEU A 338 18.32 10.62 -3.66
N LEU A 339 17.44 9.61 -3.60
CA LEU A 339 16.44 9.46 -2.56
C LEU A 339 16.65 8.13 -1.84
N ALA A 340 17.17 8.21 -0.61
CA ALA A 340 17.26 7.05 0.27
C ALA A 340 15.94 6.88 1.02
N ALA A 341 15.23 5.81 0.75
CA ALA A 341 13.93 5.53 1.34
C ALA A 341 14.06 5.10 2.82
N ASP A 342 13.09 5.48 3.67
CA ASP A 342 13.00 4.94 5.04
C ASP A 342 12.38 3.55 4.99
N ILE A 343 13.23 2.53 4.94
CA ILE A 343 12.84 1.12 4.84
C ILE A 343 13.11 0.31 6.12
N GLY A 344 13.52 0.98 7.19
CA GLY A 344 14.04 0.33 8.38
C GLY A 344 15.49 -0.15 8.21
N GLN A 345 15.80 -1.38 8.60
CA GLN A 345 17.15 -1.95 8.44
C GLN A 345 17.35 -2.49 7.04
N GLY A 346 18.37 -2.00 6.31
CA GLY A 346 18.71 -2.39 4.95
C GLY A 346 18.95 -1.19 4.04
N ASN A 347 19.28 -1.41 2.78
CA ASN A 347 19.51 -0.36 1.79
C ASN A 347 18.43 -0.34 0.71
N ALA A 348 17.98 0.87 0.34
CA ALA A 348 17.22 1.13 -0.87
C ALA A 348 17.36 2.61 -1.26
N VAL A 349 18.03 2.85 -2.36
CA VAL A 349 18.36 4.19 -2.83
C VAL A 349 17.91 4.36 -4.27
N LEU A 350 17.00 5.30 -4.49
CA LEU A 350 16.56 5.68 -5.82
C LEU A 350 17.45 6.79 -6.36
N VAL A 351 18.05 6.57 -7.51
CA VAL A 351 18.87 7.54 -8.24
C VAL A 351 18.11 7.96 -9.49
N ARG A 352 17.88 9.27 -9.64
CA ARG A 352 17.12 9.86 -10.74
C ARG A 352 18.00 10.81 -11.53
N THR A 353 17.98 10.71 -12.84
CA THR A 353 18.52 11.70 -13.79
C THR A 353 17.38 12.39 -14.53
N ALA A 354 17.63 13.13 -15.57
CA ALA A 354 16.58 13.82 -16.33
C ALA A 354 15.52 12.87 -16.89
N THR A 355 15.89 11.67 -17.39
CA THR A 355 14.98 10.72 -18.02
C THR A 355 15.09 9.29 -17.50
N HIS A 356 16.17 8.94 -16.77
CA HIS A 356 16.44 7.58 -16.30
C HIS A 356 16.37 7.45 -14.78
N THR A 357 16.13 6.22 -14.32
CA THR A 357 16.01 5.89 -12.90
C THR A 357 16.70 4.58 -12.60
N LEU A 358 17.61 4.59 -11.62
CA LEU A 358 18.26 3.41 -11.05
C LEU A 358 17.78 3.23 -9.61
N LEU A 359 17.41 2.00 -9.25
CA LEU A 359 17.17 1.62 -7.86
C LEU A 359 18.33 0.75 -7.38
N TYR A 360 19.08 1.26 -6.40
CA TYR A 360 20.18 0.54 -5.76
C TYR A 360 19.68 -0.11 -4.49
N ASP A 361 19.67 -1.43 -4.45
CA ASP A 361 19.05 -2.29 -3.45
C ASP A 361 17.52 -2.10 -3.29
N ALA A 362 16.88 -3.04 -2.64
CA ALA A 362 15.42 -3.10 -2.54
C ALA A 362 14.91 -3.30 -1.12
N GLY A 363 15.79 -3.16 -0.12
CA GLY A 363 15.46 -3.24 1.29
C GLY A 363 15.03 -4.62 1.78
N PRO A 364 14.60 -4.70 3.06
CA PRO A 364 14.39 -5.96 3.75
C PRO A 364 13.06 -6.64 3.43
N ARG A 365 13.01 -7.92 3.76
CA ARG A 365 11.77 -8.64 3.98
C ARG A 365 11.42 -8.60 5.46
N PHE A 366 10.27 -8.02 5.82
CA PHE A 366 9.84 -7.83 7.21
C PHE A 366 9.19 -9.10 7.79
N SER A 367 8.42 -9.82 6.96
CA SER A 367 7.77 -11.09 7.30
C SER A 367 7.57 -11.93 6.04
N ARG A 368 6.92 -13.09 6.16
CA ARG A 368 6.56 -13.91 4.98
C ARG A 368 5.65 -13.15 4.02
N GLU A 369 4.77 -12.29 4.55
CA GLU A 369 3.74 -11.56 3.80
C GLU A 369 4.10 -10.08 3.56
N SER A 370 5.27 -9.61 4.02
CA SER A 370 5.61 -8.19 4.03
C SER A 370 7.08 -7.92 3.74
N ASP A 371 7.33 -7.04 2.79
CA ASP A 371 8.67 -6.61 2.35
C ASP A 371 8.70 -5.10 2.05
N ALA A 372 9.92 -4.55 1.92
CA ALA A 372 10.13 -3.14 1.63
C ALA A 372 9.66 -2.75 0.22
N GLY A 373 9.75 -3.68 -0.73
CA GLY A 373 9.30 -3.45 -2.10
C GLY A 373 7.82 -3.09 -2.16
N HIS A 374 6.96 -3.92 -1.61
CA HIS A 374 5.52 -3.68 -1.62
C HIS A 374 5.08 -2.54 -0.70
N ARG A 375 5.72 -2.39 0.48
CA ARG A 375 5.27 -1.40 1.47
C ARG A 375 5.77 0.01 1.21
N VAL A 376 6.95 0.13 0.63
CA VAL A 376 7.65 1.41 0.50
C VAL A 376 8.00 1.71 -0.94
N LEU A 377 8.76 0.83 -1.63
CA LEU A 377 9.35 1.17 -2.92
C LEU A 377 8.33 1.27 -4.04
N VAL A 378 7.43 0.30 -4.18
CA VAL A 378 6.38 0.33 -5.21
C VAL A 378 5.43 1.53 -5.03
N PRO A 379 4.91 1.83 -3.82
CA PRO A 379 4.16 3.06 -3.59
C PRO A 379 4.97 4.34 -3.88
N LEU A 380 6.25 4.39 -3.51
CA LEU A 380 7.12 5.54 -3.76
C LEU A 380 7.33 5.76 -5.26
N LEU A 381 7.67 4.71 -6.01
CA LEU A 381 7.85 4.77 -7.47
C LEU A 381 6.57 5.25 -8.16
N ARG A 382 5.41 4.74 -7.75
CA ARG A 382 4.11 5.19 -8.25
C ARG A 382 3.83 6.65 -7.93
N ALA A 383 4.09 7.08 -6.69
CA ALA A 383 3.89 8.46 -6.27
C ALA A 383 4.79 9.45 -7.04
N LEU A 384 5.99 9.03 -7.38
CA LEU A 384 6.93 9.80 -8.20
C LEU A 384 6.70 9.64 -9.71
N GLY A 385 5.86 8.70 -10.15
CA GLY A 385 5.66 8.40 -11.56
C GLY A 385 6.91 7.79 -12.22
N GLU A 386 7.75 7.11 -11.43
CA GLU A 386 9.02 6.59 -11.90
C GLU A 386 8.90 5.18 -12.48
N GLN A 387 9.58 4.98 -13.59
CA GLN A 387 9.89 3.68 -14.15
C GLN A 387 11.36 3.39 -13.91
N VAL A 388 11.65 2.22 -13.33
CA VAL A 388 13.02 1.81 -13.02
C VAL A 388 13.63 1.20 -14.28
N ASP A 389 14.72 1.79 -14.77
CA ASP A 389 15.49 1.23 -15.90
C ASP A 389 16.41 0.11 -15.42
N VAL A 390 17.07 0.31 -14.27
CA VAL A 390 17.98 -0.68 -13.67
C VAL A 390 17.68 -0.86 -12.19
N LEU A 391 17.42 -2.09 -11.77
CA LEU A 391 17.50 -2.52 -10.38
C LEU A 391 18.89 -3.14 -10.15
N MET A 392 19.73 -2.45 -9.37
CA MET A 392 21.07 -2.92 -9.01
C MET A 392 21.04 -3.47 -7.57
N LEU A 393 21.34 -4.74 -7.40
CA LEU A 393 21.46 -5.39 -6.09
C LEU A 393 22.92 -5.46 -5.70
N SER A 394 23.29 -4.81 -4.60
CA SER A 394 24.68 -4.78 -4.13
C SER A 394 25.19 -6.17 -3.85
N HIS A 395 24.43 -6.98 -3.13
CA HIS A 395 24.72 -8.39 -2.83
C HIS A 395 23.43 -9.15 -2.46
N ARG A 396 23.53 -10.44 -2.11
CA ARG A 396 22.37 -11.33 -1.95
C ARG A 396 21.61 -11.23 -0.64
N ASP A 397 22.09 -10.52 0.38
CA ASP A 397 21.50 -10.55 1.71
C ASP A 397 20.07 -9.95 1.72
N ALA A 398 19.25 -10.46 2.62
CA ALA A 398 17.80 -10.23 2.59
C ALA A 398 17.40 -8.78 2.88
N ASP A 399 18.25 -7.99 3.53
CA ASP A 399 18.05 -6.56 3.79
C ASP A 399 18.44 -5.66 2.60
N HIS A 400 18.93 -6.26 1.51
CA HIS A 400 19.19 -5.64 0.21
C HIS A 400 18.28 -6.17 -0.89
N THR A 401 17.93 -7.47 -0.84
CA THR A 401 17.15 -8.13 -1.90
C THR A 401 15.68 -8.36 -1.56
N GLY A 402 15.28 -8.17 -0.30
CA GLY A 402 13.98 -8.59 0.22
C GLY A 402 12.77 -8.05 -0.53
N GLY A 403 12.85 -6.82 -1.02
CA GLY A 403 11.80 -6.15 -1.80
C GLY A 403 11.93 -6.29 -3.32
N ALA A 404 13.02 -6.89 -3.82
CA ALA A 404 13.33 -6.91 -5.25
C ALA A 404 12.26 -7.60 -6.10
N ALA A 405 11.71 -8.73 -5.62
CA ALA A 405 10.66 -9.45 -6.34
C ALA A 405 9.41 -8.57 -6.58
N ALA A 406 9.03 -7.77 -5.59
CA ALA A 406 7.90 -6.85 -5.70
C ALA A 406 8.15 -5.73 -6.69
N VAL A 407 9.36 -5.17 -6.68
CA VAL A 407 9.77 -4.12 -7.62
C VAL A 407 9.77 -4.69 -9.05
N LEU A 408 10.42 -5.83 -9.29
CA LEU A 408 10.49 -6.46 -10.61
C LEU A 408 9.12 -6.82 -11.17
N ALA A 409 8.17 -7.25 -10.33
CA ALA A 409 6.81 -7.55 -10.74
C ALA A 409 6.05 -6.31 -11.22
N GLN A 410 6.35 -5.13 -10.66
CA GLN A 410 5.69 -3.86 -11.00
C GLN A 410 6.48 -3.05 -12.04
N GLN A 411 7.73 -3.41 -12.30
CA GLN A 411 8.64 -2.74 -13.24
C GLN A 411 9.11 -3.76 -14.30
N PRO A 412 8.24 -4.12 -15.26
CA PRO A 412 8.56 -5.16 -16.25
C PRO A 412 9.73 -4.79 -17.17
N GLY A 413 9.99 -3.50 -17.37
CA GLY A 413 11.10 -2.98 -18.17
C GLY A 413 12.44 -2.92 -17.44
N ALA A 414 12.47 -3.07 -16.09
CA ALA A 414 13.70 -2.92 -15.33
C ALA A 414 14.72 -4.03 -15.65
N GLU A 415 15.95 -3.69 -15.98
CA GLU A 415 17.06 -4.64 -16.02
C GLU A 415 17.50 -4.97 -14.59
N LEU A 416 17.83 -6.24 -14.33
CA LEU A 416 18.40 -6.67 -13.07
C LEU A 416 19.92 -6.79 -13.20
N THR A 417 20.65 -6.07 -12.36
CA THR A 417 22.11 -6.13 -12.27
C THR A 417 22.48 -6.38 -10.81
N GLY A 418 23.55 -7.14 -10.53
CA GLY A 418 23.97 -7.28 -9.14
C GLY A 418 24.93 -8.44 -8.89
N SER A 419 25.39 -8.55 -7.64
CA SER A 419 26.22 -9.63 -7.14
C SER A 419 25.36 -10.68 -6.44
N ILE A 420 24.56 -11.38 -7.25
CA ILE A 420 23.68 -12.48 -6.81
C ILE A 420 23.99 -13.75 -7.57
N GLU A 421 24.00 -14.88 -6.90
CA GLU A 421 24.35 -16.17 -7.49
C GLU A 421 23.32 -16.65 -8.51
N ALA A 422 23.74 -17.53 -9.42
CA ALA A 422 22.88 -18.11 -10.47
C ALA A 422 21.68 -18.88 -9.89
N GLU A 423 21.81 -19.46 -8.71
CA GLU A 423 20.75 -20.24 -8.03
C GLU A 423 19.77 -19.36 -7.25
N HIS A 424 20.04 -18.07 -7.10
CA HIS A 424 19.17 -17.16 -6.35
C HIS A 424 17.76 -17.12 -6.94
N ALA A 425 16.73 -17.08 -6.09
CA ALA A 425 15.33 -17.15 -6.54
C ALA A 425 14.93 -16.03 -7.52
N LEU A 426 15.54 -14.86 -7.43
CA LEU A 426 15.31 -13.73 -8.32
C LEU A 426 15.74 -14.01 -9.77
N GLN A 427 16.70 -14.90 -10.00
CA GLN A 427 17.16 -15.30 -11.35
C GLN A 427 16.02 -15.94 -12.17
N ARG A 428 15.09 -16.62 -11.48
CA ARG A 428 13.89 -17.20 -12.13
C ARG A 428 12.87 -16.16 -12.53
N LEU A 429 12.84 -15.02 -11.84
CA LEU A 429 11.94 -13.91 -12.18
C LEU A 429 12.54 -13.06 -13.30
N ARG A 430 13.83 -12.77 -13.19
CA ARG A 430 14.61 -12.02 -14.17
C ARG A 430 16.09 -12.37 -14.08
N PRO A 431 16.71 -12.83 -15.18
CA PRO A 431 18.15 -13.05 -15.22
C PRO A 431 18.90 -11.77 -14.87
N SER A 432 19.88 -11.85 -13.97
CA SER A 432 20.71 -10.69 -13.62
C SER A 432 21.95 -10.63 -14.48
N ARG A 433 22.39 -9.40 -14.80
CA ARG A 433 23.74 -9.13 -15.29
C ARG A 433 24.69 -9.01 -14.09
N PRO A 434 25.89 -9.61 -14.14
CA PRO A 434 26.84 -9.44 -13.05
C PRO A 434 27.30 -7.99 -12.94
N CYS A 435 27.40 -7.50 -11.70
CA CYS A 435 28.02 -6.24 -11.37
C CYS A 435 29.54 -6.45 -11.28
N LEU A 436 30.32 -5.81 -12.14
CA LEU A 436 31.77 -5.99 -12.19
C LEU A 436 32.49 -4.64 -12.36
N ALA A 437 33.60 -4.48 -11.65
CA ALA A 437 34.45 -3.29 -11.74
C ALA A 437 34.90 -3.02 -13.19
N GLY A 438 34.90 -1.76 -13.54
CA GLY A 438 35.21 -1.29 -14.89
C GLY A 438 34.02 -1.11 -15.81
N GLN A 439 32.83 -1.58 -15.42
CA GLN A 439 31.59 -1.25 -16.13
C GLN A 439 31.30 0.24 -15.99
N ARG A 440 30.98 0.90 -17.12
CA ARG A 440 30.68 2.34 -17.19
C ARG A 440 29.54 2.58 -18.16
N TRP A 441 28.69 3.55 -17.82
CA TRP A 441 27.67 4.08 -18.71
C TRP A 441 27.36 5.53 -18.33
N GLU A 442 26.64 6.19 -19.19
CA GLU A 442 26.23 7.58 -18.99
C GLU A 442 24.74 7.71 -19.30
N TRP A 443 24.02 8.42 -18.42
CA TRP A 443 22.63 8.80 -18.61
C TRP A 443 22.48 10.32 -18.43
N ASP A 444 21.91 10.98 -19.42
CA ASP A 444 21.58 12.40 -19.36
C ASP A 444 22.79 13.30 -18.95
N GLY A 445 24.02 12.91 -19.28
CA GLY A 445 25.24 13.61 -18.88
C GLY A 445 25.74 13.27 -17.46
N VAL A 446 25.14 12.28 -16.79
CA VAL A 446 25.60 11.73 -15.52
C VAL A 446 26.36 10.44 -15.75
N ALA A 447 27.60 10.37 -15.27
CA ALA A 447 28.45 9.19 -15.43
C ALA A 447 28.30 8.22 -14.26
N PHE A 448 28.19 6.95 -14.59
CA PHE A 448 28.10 5.82 -13.65
C PHE A 448 29.31 4.91 -13.85
N GLU A 449 29.95 4.49 -12.76
CA GLU A 449 31.12 3.61 -12.79
C GLU A 449 31.06 2.60 -11.65
N VAL A 450 31.12 1.31 -12.00
CA VAL A 450 31.24 0.22 -11.01
C VAL A 450 32.70 0.08 -10.62
N LEU A 451 32.98 0.17 -9.32
CA LEU A 451 34.34 0.06 -8.77
C LEU A 451 34.65 -1.31 -8.16
N HIS A 452 33.66 -2.11 -7.79
CA HIS A 452 33.80 -3.42 -7.13
C HIS A 452 32.51 -4.24 -7.35
N PRO A 453 32.59 -5.63 -7.40
CA PRO A 453 33.79 -6.50 -7.29
C PRO A 453 34.61 -6.55 -8.59
N LEU A 454 35.83 -7.04 -8.49
CA LEU A 454 36.64 -7.37 -9.67
C LEU A 454 36.17 -8.70 -10.29
N PRO A 455 36.39 -8.89 -11.62
CA PRO A 455 36.20 -10.20 -12.23
C PRO A 455 37.03 -11.26 -11.50
N GLY A 456 36.38 -12.33 -11.04
CA GLY A 456 37.01 -13.42 -10.31
C GLY A 456 36.96 -13.31 -8.78
N ASP A 457 36.51 -12.19 -8.20
CA ASP A 457 36.33 -12.07 -6.75
C ASP A 457 35.26 -13.03 -6.20
N ASP A 458 34.36 -13.51 -7.07
CA ASP A 458 33.32 -14.51 -6.79
C ASP A 458 33.85 -15.95 -6.75
N ALA A 459 35.09 -16.16 -7.17
CA ALA A 459 35.71 -17.49 -7.17
C ALA A 459 35.92 -18.00 -5.74
N PRO A 460 35.67 -19.32 -5.46
CA PRO A 460 35.92 -19.89 -4.14
C PRO A 460 37.39 -19.86 -3.77
N VAL A 461 37.72 -19.34 -2.59
CA VAL A 461 39.06 -19.40 -2.01
C VAL A 461 39.14 -20.57 -1.03
N ALA A 462 40.06 -21.50 -1.23
CA ALA A 462 40.22 -22.72 -0.42
C ALA A 462 38.89 -23.50 -0.26
N ALA A 463 38.16 -23.69 -1.36
CA ALA A 463 36.84 -24.36 -1.44
C ALA A 463 35.72 -23.70 -0.64
N LYS A 464 35.90 -22.44 -0.19
CA LYS A 464 34.87 -21.66 0.50
C LYS A 464 34.40 -20.52 -0.37
N ALA A 465 33.07 -20.42 -0.57
CA ALA A 465 32.47 -19.30 -1.26
C ALA A 465 32.75 -17.96 -0.52
N PRO A 466 32.98 -16.86 -1.23
CA PRO A 466 33.14 -15.57 -0.59
C PRO A 466 31.90 -15.16 0.20
N ARG A 467 32.09 -14.33 1.23
CA ARG A 467 30.99 -13.78 2.01
C ARG A 467 30.17 -12.81 1.12
N PRO A 468 28.85 -12.74 1.27
CA PRO A 468 28.02 -11.84 0.45
C PRO A 468 28.51 -10.39 0.47
N ASN A 469 28.80 -9.84 1.65
CA ASN A 469 29.28 -8.48 1.82
C ASN A 469 30.57 -8.20 1.02
N ALA A 470 31.44 -9.22 0.89
CA ALA A 470 32.69 -9.09 0.15
C ALA A 470 32.49 -8.89 -1.37
N LEU A 471 31.30 -9.19 -1.88
CA LEU A 471 30.94 -9.05 -3.29
C LEU A 471 30.05 -7.83 -3.54
N SER A 472 29.83 -6.95 -2.55
CA SER A 472 28.97 -5.78 -2.70
C SER A 472 29.37 -4.90 -3.88
N CYS A 473 28.40 -4.61 -4.76
CA CYS A 473 28.61 -3.66 -5.86
C CYS A 473 28.91 -2.27 -5.32
N VAL A 474 30.05 -1.71 -5.67
CA VAL A 474 30.39 -0.32 -5.39
C VAL A 474 30.16 0.52 -6.63
N LEU A 475 29.21 1.46 -6.56
CA LEU A 475 28.81 2.33 -7.66
C LEU A 475 29.19 3.78 -7.36
N ARG A 476 29.99 4.38 -8.22
CA ARG A 476 30.29 5.81 -8.23
C ARG A 476 29.44 6.49 -9.28
N ILE A 477 28.81 7.60 -8.90
CA ILE A 477 27.91 8.37 -9.75
C ILE A 477 28.39 9.82 -9.74
N THR A 478 28.66 10.40 -10.92
CA THR A 478 29.23 11.73 -11.05
C THR A 478 28.34 12.59 -11.97
N ALA A 479 27.84 13.68 -11.43
CA ALA A 479 27.10 14.68 -12.20
C ALA A 479 28.04 15.47 -13.12
N ALA A 480 27.47 16.05 -14.19
CA ALA A 480 28.25 16.84 -15.15
C ALA A 480 28.74 18.15 -14.54
N GLY A 481 29.87 18.65 -15.10
CA GLY A 481 30.45 19.94 -14.77
C GLY A 481 31.42 19.93 -13.58
N PRO A 482 32.21 20.99 -13.42
CA PRO A 482 33.26 21.05 -12.40
C PRO A 482 32.76 21.13 -10.96
N GLU A 483 31.55 21.62 -10.76
CA GLU A 483 30.86 21.65 -9.46
C GLU A 483 29.82 20.50 -9.32
N GLY A 484 29.81 19.58 -10.26
CA GLY A 484 28.89 18.44 -10.25
C GLY A 484 29.15 17.53 -9.06
N GLY A 485 28.14 17.35 -8.20
CA GLY A 485 28.23 16.49 -7.01
C GLY A 485 28.46 15.03 -7.39
N THR A 486 29.24 14.33 -6.58
CA THR A 486 29.52 12.90 -6.73
C THR A 486 28.94 12.10 -5.57
N ALA A 487 28.27 10.98 -5.86
CA ALA A 487 27.79 10.04 -4.87
C ALA A 487 28.53 8.70 -4.98
N LEU A 488 28.79 8.06 -3.85
CA LEU A 488 29.39 6.73 -3.76
C LEU A 488 28.47 5.80 -2.97
N LEU A 489 27.90 4.78 -3.66
CA LEU A 489 27.06 3.74 -3.09
C LEU A 489 27.89 2.48 -2.96
N VAL A 490 28.03 1.94 -1.76
CA VAL A 490 29.05 0.92 -1.48
C VAL A 490 28.49 -0.41 -0.93
N GLY A 491 27.19 -0.50 -0.74
CA GLY A 491 26.55 -1.67 -0.11
C GLY A 491 27.19 -1.97 1.25
N ASP A 492 27.51 -3.23 1.48
CA ASP A 492 27.99 -3.72 2.78
C ASP A 492 29.48 -4.09 2.76
N ILE A 493 30.30 -3.39 1.94
CA ILE A 493 31.76 -3.62 2.00
C ILE A 493 32.28 -3.42 3.42
N GLU A 494 33.32 -4.19 3.74
CA GLU A 494 34.02 -4.15 5.02
C GLU A 494 35.49 -3.70 4.82
N ALA A 495 36.24 -3.54 5.90
CA ALA A 495 37.62 -3.08 5.86
C ALA A 495 38.52 -3.80 4.83
N PRO A 496 38.43 -5.12 4.58
CA PRO A 496 39.24 -5.75 3.53
C PRO A 496 38.95 -5.23 2.13
N GLN A 497 37.67 -5.00 1.78
CA GLN A 497 37.26 -4.47 0.46
C GLN A 497 37.63 -2.99 0.33
N GLU A 498 37.48 -2.21 1.42
CA GLU A 498 37.96 -0.83 1.48
C GLU A 498 39.47 -0.76 1.19
N GLN A 499 40.28 -1.63 1.82
CA GLN A 499 41.72 -1.72 1.57
C GLN A 499 42.03 -2.14 0.13
N ALA A 500 41.29 -3.09 -0.44
CA ALA A 500 41.46 -3.50 -1.83
C ALA A 500 41.17 -2.34 -2.82
N LEU A 501 40.14 -1.53 -2.55
CA LEU A 501 39.84 -0.31 -3.32
C LEU A 501 40.95 0.72 -3.23
N LEU A 502 41.50 0.93 -2.04
CA LEU A 502 42.63 1.87 -1.80
C LEU A 502 43.90 1.39 -2.50
N ALA A 503 44.25 0.10 -2.36
CA ALA A 503 45.47 -0.48 -2.93
C ALA A 503 45.56 -0.33 -4.46
N ARG A 504 44.41 -0.33 -5.14
CA ARG A 504 44.34 -0.13 -6.59
C ARG A 504 44.06 1.30 -7.03
N SER A 505 44.12 2.25 -6.08
CA SER A 505 43.88 3.68 -6.33
C SER A 505 42.55 3.95 -7.05
N ALA A 506 41.47 3.23 -6.63
CA ALA A 506 40.15 3.43 -7.20
C ALA A 506 39.69 4.92 -6.98
N PRO A 507 38.91 5.50 -7.90
CA PRO A 507 38.46 6.89 -7.79
C PRO A 507 37.34 7.02 -6.75
N LEU A 508 37.68 7.08 -5.46
CA LEU A 508 36.73 7.01 -4.33
C LEU A 508 36.14 8.35 -3.93
N ARG A 509 36.78 9.50 -4.31
CA ARG A 509 36.31 10.81 -3.86
C ARG A 509 34.87 11.06 -4.23
N ALA A 510 34.05 11.47 -3.22
CA ALA A 510 32.61 11.70 -3.37
C ALA A 510 32.10 12.72 -2.33
N ASP A 511 31.08 13.50 -2.69
CA ASP A 511 30.43 14.45 -1.78
C ASP A 511 29.45 13.73 -0.85
N LEU A 512 28.75 12.70 -1.37
CA LEU A 512 27.84 11.85 -0.62
C LEU A 512 28.38 10.42 -0.57
N LEU A 513 28.44 9.86 0.64
CA LEU A 513 28.75 8.45 0.87
C LEU A 513 27.54 7.75 1.46
N LEU A 514 27.01 6.71 0.79
CA LEU A 514 26.17 5.74 1.46
C LEU A 514 27.07 4.91 2.39
N VAL A 515 26.80 5.00 3.69
CA VAL A 515 27.69 4.42 4.71
C VAL A 515 27.78 2.91 4.56
N PRO A 516 28.99 2.33 4.46
CA PRO A 516 29.17 0.91 4.29
C PRO A 516 28.56 0.10 5.45
N HIS A 517 27.87 -0.99 5.11
CA HIS A 517 27.34 -1.96 6.05
C HIS A 517 26.53 -1.32 7.19
N HIS A 518 25.67 -0.36 6.83
CA HIS A 518 24.79 0.39 7.73
C HIS A 518 25.51 1.09 8.91
N GLY A 519 26.82 1.29 8.79
CA GLY A 519 27.64 1.80 9.89
C GLY A 519 28.11 0.74 10.88
N SER A 520 28.34 -0.49 10.41
CA SER A 520 28.96 -1.54 11.21
C SER A 520 30.35 -1.14 11.71
N LYS A 521 30.76 -1.69 12.86
CA LYS A 521 32.13 -1.52 13.38
C LYS A 521 33.22 -2.08 12.45
N THR A 522 32.86 -3.03 11.56
CA THR A 522 33.77 -3.71 10.62
C THR A 522 34.06 -2.91 9.35
N SER A 523 33.39 -1.78 9.15
CA SER A 523 33.47 -0.94 7.95
C SER A 523 33.85 0.51 8.29
N SER A 524 33.95 1.37 7.29
CA SER A 524 34.26 2.80 7.42
C SER A 524 35.62 3.06 8.05
N SER A 525 36.67 2.39 7.55
CA SER A 525 38.03 2.58 8.04
C SER A 525 38.53 4.03 7.87
N ALA A 526 39.45 4.45 8.72
CA ALA A 526 40.02 5.78 8.68
C ALA A 526 40.61 6.13 7.31
N ALA A 527 41.40 5.23 6.73
CA ALA A 527 42.01 5.41 5.42
C ALA A 527 40.98 5.51 4.28
N PHE A 528 39.89 4.72 4.35
CA PHE A 528 38.81 4.79 3.38
C PHE A 528 38.11 6.15 3.44
N LEU A 529 37.75 6.65 4.63
CA LEU A 529 37.13 7.95 4.80
C LEU A 529 38.02 9.10 4.35
N GLU A 530 39.34 8.99 4.54
CA GLU A 530 40.33 9.96 4.06
C GLU A 530 40.43 9.97 2.53
N ALA A 531 40.24 8.86 1.87
CA ALA A 531 40.21 8.77 0.41
C ALA A 531 38.90 9.28 -0.19
N VAL A 532 37.76 8.97 0.44
CA VAL A 532 36.43 9.39 -0.04
C VAL A 532 36.20 10.87 0.23
N GLN A 533 36.56 11.38 1.38
CA GLN A 533 36.39 12.77 1.85
C GLN A 533 34.92 13.26 1.68
N PRO A 534 33.92 12.53 2.15
CA PRO A 534 32.53 12.91 1.91
C PRO A 534 32.16 14.13 2.76
N ARG A 535 31.34 15.02 2.19
CA ARG A 535 30.72 16.11 2.96
C ARG A 535 29.59 15.54 3.83
N THR A 536 28.86 14.57 3.30
CA THR A 536 27.74 13.91 3.98
C THR A 536 27.85 12.41 3.87
N ALA A 537 27.63 11.73 4.99
CA ALA A 537 27.52 10.28 5.10
C ALA A 537 26.07 9.92 5.43
N LEU A 538 25.43 9.13 4.57
CA LEU A 538 24.05 8.72 4.71
C LEU A 538 23.96 7.29 5.24
N VAL A 539 23.36 7.11 6.41
CA VAL A 539 23.17 5.81 7.06
C VAL A 539 21.74 5.35 6.86
N GLN A 540 21.54 4.22 6.19
CA GLN A 540 20.26 3.54 6.19
C GLN A 540 20.28 2.43 7.24
N ALA A 541 19.67 2.67 8.40
CA ALA A 541 19.61 1.74 9.51
C ALA A 541 18.29 1.90 10.25
N GLY A 542 17.72 0.80 10.73
CA GLY A 542 16.45 0.79 11.45
C GLY A 542 16.55 1.45 12.83
N TYR A 543 15.49 2.12 13.26
CA TYR A 543 15.39 2.64 14.61
C TYR A 543 15.48 1.51 15.64
N ARG A 544 16.41 1.63 16.61
CA ARG A 544 16.66 0.61 17.65
C ARG A 544 16.87 -0.80 17.06
N ASN A 545 17.58 -0.90 15.94
CA ASN A 545 17.83 -2.18 15.28
C ASN A 545 18.67 -3.10 16.19
N ARG A 546 18.46 -4.41 16.04
CA ARG A 546 19.11 -5.44 16.84
C ARG A 546 20.64 -5.54 16.67
N PHE A 547 21.17 -4.94 15.61
CA PHE A 547 22.60 -4.98 15.29
C PHE A 547 23.37 -3.84 15.97
N GLY A 548 22.66 -2.84 16.53
CA GLY A 548 23.25 -1.63 17.11
C GLY A 548 23.89 -0.72 16.07
N HIS A 549 23.40 -0.74 14.83
CA HIS A 549 23.88 0.13 13.75
C HIS A 549 23.17 1.48 13.75
N PRO A 550 23.86 2.60 13.42
CA PRO A 550 25.30 2.68 13.25
C PRO A 550 26.05 2.49 14.58
N ALA A 551 27.16 1.75 14.53
CA ALA A 551 27.97 1.47 15.72
C ALA A 551 28.64 2.78 16.22
N PRO A 552 28.78 2.98 17.55
CA PRO A 552 29.42 4.17 18.11
C PRO A 552 30.84 4.41 17.55
N ASP A 553 31.62 3.36 17.40
CA ASP A 553 32.97 3.44 16.84
C ASP A 553 32.99 3.94 15.38
N ALA A 554 31.99 3.53 14.59
CA ALA A 554 31.85 4.04 13.23
C ALA A 554 31.48 5.53 13.25
N LEU A 555 30.49 5.93 14.04
CA LEU A 555 30.10 7.33 14.19
C LEU A 555 31.26 8.21 14.65
N GLN A 556 32.08 7.72 15.59
CA GLN A 556 33.25 8.44 16.07
C GLN A 556 34.25 8.72 14.93
N ARG A 557 34.48 7.77 14.00
CA ARG A 557 35.37 7.98 12.84
C ARG A 557 34.86 9.07 11.90
N TYR A 558 33.55 9.18 11.68
CA TYR A 558 32.92 10.26 10.91
C TYR A 558 33.06 11.62 11.62
N ARG A 559 32.73 11.68 12.93
CA ARG A 559 32.81 12.89 13.74
C ARG A 559 34.24 13.45 13.80
N ALA A 560 35.22 12.56 14.01
CA ALA A 560 36.65 12.97 14.05
C ALA A 560 37.12 13.63 12.75
N ARG A 561 36.40 13.44 11.63
CA ARG A 561 36.66 14.02 10.31
C ARG A 561 35.70 15.12 9.92
N GLN A 562 34.84 15.54 10.86
CA GLN A 562 33.81 16.57 10.63
C GLN A 562 32.87 16.24 9.47
N ILE A 563 32.62 14.95 9.22
CA ILE A 563 31.68 14.47 8.20
C ILE A 563 30.26 14.50 8.78
N ALA A 564 29.36 15.21 8.11
CA ALA A 564 27.94 15.25 8.52
C ALA A 564 27.30 13.87 8.34
N VAL A 565 26.72 13.33 9.41
CA VAL A 565 26.03 12.01 9.36
C VAL A 565 24.52 12.22 9.38
N VAL A 566 23.84 11.66 8.39
CA VAL A 566 22.36 11.65 8.28
C VAL A 566 21.88 10.23 8.43
N GLU A 567 21.10 9.96 9.49
CA GLU A 567 20.54 8.64 9.77
C GLU A 567 19.07 8.56 9.28
N SER A 568 18.72 7.55 8.48
CA SER A 568 17.34 7.34 7.98
C SER A 568 16.33 7.21 9.13
N SER A 569 16.71 6.61 10.24
CA SER A 569 15.87 6.50 11.43
C SER A 569 15.42 7.85 12.00
N ARG A 570 16.23 8.91 11.84
CA ARG A 570 15.94 10.29 12.30
C ARG A 570 15.42 11.18 11.18
N CYS A 571 16.02 11.07 10.01
CA CYS A 571 15.68 11.87 8.82
C CYS A 571 14.36 11.43 8.18
N GLY A 572 13.98 10.15 8.31
CA GLY A 572 13.01 9.52 7.43
C GLY A 572 13.63 9.25 6.07
N ALA A 573 12.90 9.45 4.98
CA ALA A 573 13.51 9.46 3.66
C ALA A 573 14.45 10.67 3.53
N ALA A 574 15.65 10.43 2.97
CA ALA A 574 16.68 11.44 2.80
C ALA A 574 16.85 11.75 1.30
N ARG A 575 16.73 13.02 0.93
CA ARG A 575 16.88 13.50 -0.45
C ARG A 575 18.15 14.35 -0.57
N TRP A 576 19.00 13.96 -1.51
CA TRP A 576 20.22 14.67 -1.87
C TRP A 576 20.22 15.01 -3.36
N SER A 577 20.75 16.16 -3.73
CA SER A 577 20.88 16.60 -5.12
C SER A 577 22.32 17.00 -5.43
N SER A 578 22.81 16.61 -6.62
CA SER A 578 24.13 17.01 -7.09
C SER A 578 24.28 18.53 -7.31
N SER A 579 23.17 19.25 -7.46
CA SER A 579 23.16 20.71 -7.57
C SER A 579 23.37 21.42 -6.22
N GLN A 580 23.19 20.71 -5.11
CA GLN A 580 23.38 21.22 -3.74
C GLN A 580 24.09 20.15 -2.88
N PRO A 581 25.35 19.80 -3.20
CA PRO A 581 26.02 18.62 -2.63
C PRO A 581 26.26 18.69 -1.12
N GLY A 582 26.18 19.87 -0.53
CA GLY A 582 26.30 20.05 0.93
C GLY A 582 25.00 19.93 1.71
N ARG A 583 23.84 19.67 1.05
CA ARG A 583 22.54 19.65 1.71
C ARG A 583 21.81 18.32 1.48
N VAL A 584 21.29 17.77 2.57
CA VAL A 584 20.32 16.67 2.54
C VAL A 584 18.99 17.17 3.12
N ALA A 585 17.91 16.98 2.41
CA ALA A 585 16.57 17.26 2.89
C ALA A 585 15.99 16.01 3.55
N CYS A 586 15.53 16.16 4.78
CA CYS A 586 14.91 15.10 5.58
C CYS A 586 13.39 15.19 5.50
N GLU A 587 12.73 14.10 5.18
CA GLU A 587 11.26 14.06 5.11
C GLU A 587 10.60 14.35 6.46
N ARG A 588 11.21 13.92 7.56
CA ARG A 588 10.68 14.21 8.91
C ARG A 588 10.77 15.68 9.30
N ASP A 589 11.67 16.46 8.68
CA ASP A 589 11.78 17.90 8.93
C ASP A 589 10.85 18.70 8.01
N THR A 590 10.66 18.27 6.76
CA THR A 590 9.85 18.97 5.76
C THR A 590 8.37 18.62 5.84
N GLY A 591 8.04 17.37 6.22
CA GLY A 591 6.70 16.82 6.36
C GLY A 591 6.29 16.56 7.82
N GLU A 592 6.78 17.36 8.78
CA GLU A 592 6.49 17.15 10.20
C GLU A 592 5.00 17.28 10.51
N HIS A 593 4.43 16.24 11.11
CA HIS A 593 3.08 16.24 11.63
C HIS A 593 3.08 16.17 13.16
N TYR A 594 2.12 16.82 13.82
CA TYR A 594 2.02 16.88 15.29
C TYR A 594 1.88 15.50 15.96
N TRP A 595 1.49 14.46 15.22
CA TRP A 595 1.37 13.08 15.72
C TRP A 595 2.61 12.22 15.50
N GLN A 596 3.66 12.73 14.85
CA GLN A 596 4.88 11.98 14.64
C GLN A 596 5.66 11.85 15.95
N HIS A 597 6.25 10.66 16.15
CA HIS A 597 7.15 10.46 17.27
C HIS A 597 8.42 11.30 17.08
N ARG A 598 8.65 12.26 17.97
CA ARG A 598 9.91 13.00 18.01
C ARG A 598 10.94 12.16 18.74
N MET A 599 12.02 11.85 18.07
CA MET A 599 13.14 11.15 18.69
C MET A 599 13.86 12.10 19.64
N VAL A 600 14.12 11.61 20.84
CA VAL A 600 14.98 12.34 21.80
C VAL A 600 16.35 12.50 21.16
N PRO A 601 16.96 13.71 21.17
CA PRO A 601 18.34 13.89 20.79
C PRO A 601 19.21 12.88 21.53
N ARG A 602 20.17 12.25 20.85
CA ARG A 602 21.22 11.54 21.58
C ARG A 602 21.98 12.62 22.32
N ASP A 603 22.02 12.54 23.67
CA ASP A 603 23.00 13.30 24.43
C ASP A 603 24.38 12.83 23.95
N ASP A 604 25.07 13.70 23.22
CA ASP A 604 26.38 13.44 22.61
C ASP A 604 27.50 13.40 23.64
#